data_bea0c1f197d4fca7d86adb2b96a2e968
#
_entry.id   bea0c1f197d4fca7d86adb2b96a2e968
#
_cell.length_a   1.000
_cell.length_b   1.000
_cell.length_c   1.000
_cell.angle_alpha   90.00
_cell.angle_beta   90.00
_cell.angle_gamma   90.00
#
_symmetry.space_group_name_H-M   'P 1'
#
loop_
_entity.id
_entity.type
_entity.pdbx_description
1 polymer ?
#
loop_
_entity_poly.entity_id
_entity_poly.type
_entity_poly.pdbx_seq_one_letter_code
_entity_poly.pdbx_strand_id
1 'polypeptide(L)'
;MRPIAKSELIINEDGSIYHLNLKPGDIATTIITVGDPDRVEEVSKHFDTIDFKANKREFKTHTGTYKGKRITVISTGIGTDNIDIVFNELDALVNIDFKTRTIKKEHTTLTFIRIGTSGAIQKNIPVDSFLISEKAIGFDNLLRFYDTGSLLDDGFSDALKTHCNWSPLNASPYVVNASKKLLLDFNDTLFIRGCTATNVGFYGPQSRVLRLKIKDENLNERLASFEYQDYKITNLEMETSGIYGLATLLDHHAISLNAILANRATQTFSDSPNQTVAKLITTTLNIIANKV
;
A
#
# COMPACT_ATOMS: atom_id res chain seq x y z
N MET A 1 22.10 -12.61 19.75
CA MET A 1 21.19 -13.14 18.72
C MET A 1 22.00 -13.85 17.66
N ARG A 2 21.46 -14.91 17.03
CA ARG A 2 22.12 -15.60 15.92
C ARG A 2 22.15 -14.70 14.69
N PRO A 3 23.29 -14.56 13.97
CA PRO A 3 23.33 -13.80 12.72
C PRO A 3 22.39 -14.40 11.65
N ILE A 4 21.71 -13.53 10.92
CA ILE A 4 20.85 -13.90 9.80
C ILE A 4 21.72 -14.47 8.67
N ALA A 5 21.35 -15.61 8.11
CA ALA A 5 22.10 -16.26 7.06
C ALA A 5 22.24 -15.41 5.79
N LYS A 6 23.28 -15.66 4.99
CA LYS A 6 23.51 -14.91 3.73
C LYS A 6 22.41 -15.14 2.69
N SER A 7 21.76 -16.29 2.72
CA SER A 7 20.62 -16.62 1.85
C SER A 7 19.32 -15.93 2.24
N GLU A 8 19.21 -15.46 3.51
CA GLU A 8 18.02 -14.78 4.03
C GLU A 8 18.15 -13.24 3.86
N LEU A 9 19.22 -12.66 4.38
CA LEU A 9 19.56 -11.26 4.18
C LEU A 9 20.61 -11.14 3.07
N ILE A 10 20.19 -10.90 1.85
CA ILE A 10 21.09 -10.78 0.70
C ILE A 10 21.60 -9.34 0.60
N ILE A 11 22.91 -9.18 0.67
CA ILE A 11 23.58 -7.88 0.55
C ILE A 11 24.49 -7.94 -0.66
N ASN A 12 24.40 -6.94 -1.55
CA ASN A 12 25.25 -6.81 -2.73
C ASN A 12 26.70 -6.49 -2.33
N GLU A 13 27.64 -6.64 -3.25
CA GLU A 13 29.08 -6.39 -3.01
C GLU A 13 29.35 -4.95 -2.57
N ASP A 14 28.57 -4.00 -3.03
CA ASP A 14 28.68 -2.57 -2.65
C ASP A 14 28.05 -2.25 -1.29
N GLY A 15 27.47 -3.24 -0.59
CA GLY A 15 26.82 -3.11 0.71
C GLY A 15 25.34 -2.70 0.67
N SER A 16 24.74 -2.59 -0.51
CA SER A 16 23.30 -2.32 -0.65
C SER A 16 22.47 -3.59 -0.46
N ILE A 17 21.19 -3.44 -0.06
CA ILE A 17 20.25 -4.54 -0.01
C ILE A 17 19.86 -4.99 -1.42
N TYR A 18 19.49 -6.25 -1.57
CA TYR A 18 19.51 -6.95 -2.86
C TYR A 18 18.57 -6.37 -3.91
N HIS A 19 17.28 -6.23 -3.60
CA HIS A 19 16.29 -5.80 -4.60
C HIS A 19 16.24 -4.28 -4.74
N LEU A 20 16.19 -3.55 -3.62
CA LEU A 20 16.02 -2.09 -3.64
C LEU A 20 17.30 -1.34 -4.00
N ASN A 21 18.47 -1.98 -3.85
CA ASN A 21 19.79 -1.35 -4.10
C ASN A 21 20.02 -0.11 -3.23
N LEU A 22 19.57 -0.16 -1.99
CA LEU A 22 19.66 0.90 -0.98
C LEU A 22 20.59 0.48 0.15
N LYS A 23 21.20 1.44 0.83
CA LYS A 23 22.05 1.24 2.00
C LYS A 23 21.40 1.84 3.25
N PRO A 24 21.74 1.37 4.46
CA PRO A 24 21.38 2.07 5.69
C PRO A 24 21.75 3.55 5.63
N GLY A 25 20.76 4.43 5.89
CA GLY A 25 20.93 5.88 5.79
C GLY A 25 20.40 6.53 4.50
N ASP A 26 20.20 5.77 3.42
CA ASP A 26 19.67 6.30 2.16
C ASP A 26 18.19 6.72 2.26
N ILE A 27 17.44 6.17 3.22
CA ILE A 27 16.01 6.44 3.39
C ILE A 27 15.71 7.35 4.59
N ALA A 28 14.59 8.03 4.52
CA ALA A 28 13.98 8.74 5.65
C ALA A 28 13.06 7.79 6.44
N THR A 29 12.65 8.20 7.65
CA THR A 29 11.64 7.47 8.44
C THR A 29 10.22 7.65 7.92
N THR A 30 9.96 8.72 7.16
CA THR A 30 8.69 8.93 6.46
C THR A 30 8.87 8.56 4.99
N ILE A 31 8.11 7.56 4.54
CA ILE A 31 8.25 6.96 3.22
C ILE A 31 6.91 7.03 2.48
N ILE A 32 6.94 7.67 1.32
CA ILE A 32 5.82 7.63 0.37
C ILE A 32 6.04 6.45 -0.56
N THR A 33 5.06 5.56 -0.65
CA THR A 33 5.06 4.46 -1.62
C THR A 33 4.11 4.76 -2.77
N VAL A 34 4.55 4.47 -3.99
CA VAL A 34 3.78 4.60 -5.23
C VAL A 34 3.92 3.33 -6.06
N GLY A 35 2.92 2.95 -6.85
CA GLY A 35 3.01 1.75 -7.69
C GLY A 35 3.89 1.97 -8.92
N ASP A 36 3.82 3.17 -9.50
CA ASP A 36 4.44 3.53 -10.76
C ASP A 36 5.79 4.23 -10.57
N PRO A 37 6.90 3.76 -11.17
CA PRO A 37 8.20 4.41 -11.11
C PRO A 37 8.20 5.88 -11.58
N ASP A 38 7.36 6.24 -12.55
CA ASP A 38 7.29 7.62 -13.04
C ASP A 38 6.66 8.56 -12.00
N ARG A 39 5.79 8.04 -11.14
CA ARG A 39 5.20 8.82 -10.04
C ARG A 39 6.22 9.20 -8.97
N VAL A 40 7.36 8.54 -8.88
CA VAL A 40 8.45 8.94 -7.98
C VAL A 40 8.94 10.35 -8.33
N GLU A 41 9.10 10.66 -9.60
CA GLU A 41 9.49 12.02 -10.05
C GLU A 41 8.36 13.03 -9.82
N GLU A 42 7.10 12.60 -10.05
CA GLU A 42 5.94 13.46 -9.81
C GLU A 42 5.81 13.89 -8.33
N VAL A 43 6.23 13.04 -7.40
CA VAL A 43 6.30 13.40 -5.97
C VAL A 43 7.54 14.25 -5.69
N SER A 44 8.72 13.77 -6.09
CA SER A 44 10.00 14.38 -5.71
C SER A 44 10.29 15.72 -6.40
N LYS A 45 9.59 16.07 -7.49
CA LYS A 45 9.68 17.42 -8.09
C LYS A 45 9.22 18.55 -7.14
N HIS A 46 8.49 18.21 -6.09
CA HIS A 46 8.06 19.15 -5.05
C HIS A 46 9.06 19.27 -3.90
N PHE A 47 10.10 18.43 -3.83
CA PHE A 47 11.10 18.49 -2.79
C PHE A 47 11.98 19.74 -2.93
N ASP A 48 12.34 20.34 -1.80
CA ASP A 48 13.26 21.49 -1.77
C ASP A 48 14.67 21.07 -2.19
N THR A 49 15.09 19.87 -1.76
CA THR A 49 16.34 19.21 -2.15
C THR A 49 16.11 17.73 -2.42
N ILE A 50 16.95 17.14 -3.27
CA ILE A 50 17.02 15.68 -3.44
C ILE A 50 18.45 15.27 -3.11
N ASP A 51 18.62 14.52 -2.02
CA ASP A 51 19.93 14.14 -1.49
C ASP A 51 20.40 12.80 -2.07
N PHE A 52 19.46 11.93 -2.48
CA PHE A 52 19.75 10.58 -2.94
C PHE A 52 18.77 10.13 -4.01
N LYS A 53 19.27 9.37 -4.99
CA LYS A 53 18.48 8.70 -6.03
C LYS A 53 19.04 7.30 -6.28
N ALA A 54 18.16 6.33 -6.42
CA ALA A 54 18.47 4.98 -6.89
C ALA A 54 17.37 4.47 -7.83
N ASN A 55 17.75 3.55 -8.69
CA ASN A 55 16.81 2.85 -9.55
C ASN A 55 17.33 1.44 -9.83
N LYS A 56 16.53 0.44 -9.49
CA LYS A 56 16.80 -0.96 -9.81
C LYS A 56 15.48 -1.69 -10.03
N ARG A 57 15.32 -2.29 -11.19
CA ARG A 57 14.06 -2.92 -11.61
C ARG A 57 12.92 -1.89 -11.58
N GLU A 58 11.77 -2.25 -11.00
CA GLU A 58 10.61 -1.38 -10.76
C GLU A 58 10.78 -0.48 -9.51
N PHE A 59 11.84 -0.67 -8.73
CA PHE A 59 12.09 0.06 -7.49
C PHE A 59 12.94 1.30 -7.74
N LYS A 60 12.30 2.43 -7.94
CA LYS A 60 12.92 3.75 -8.08
C LYS A 60 12.76 4.51 -6.77
N THR A 61 13.84 5.09 -6.26
CA THR A 61 13.84 5.75 -4.95
C THR A 61 14.46 7.13 -5.06
N HIS A 62 13.77 8.14 -4.55
CA HIS A 62 14.32 9.47 -4.30
C HIS A 62 14.15 9.82 -2.83
N THR A 63 15.21 10.29 -2.18
CA THR A 63 15.18 10.83 -0.83
C THR A 63 15.60 12.29 -0.86
N GLY A 64 14.90 13.13 -0.12
CA GLY A 64 15.15 14.56 -0.09
C GLY A 64 14.37 15.25 1.01
N THR A 65 14.28 16.57 0.93
CA THR A 65 13.62 17.41 1.94
C THR A 65 12.44 18.14 1.35
N TYR A 66 11.32 18.17 2.05
CA TYR A 66 10.15 18.97 1.74
C TYR A 66 9.72 19.75 2.97
N LYS A 67 9.77 21.09 2.92
CA LYS A 67 9.46 22.01 4.04
C LYS A 67 10.14 21.58 5.34
N GLY A 68 11.43 21.26 5.27
CA GLY A 68 12.25 20.87 6.41
C GLY A 68 12.08 19.42 6.90
N LYS A 69 11.19 18.64 6.31
CA LYS A 69 11.00 17.20 6.60
C LYS A 69 11.77 16.36 5.60
N ARG A 70 12.60 15.44 6.08
CA ARG A 70 13.25 14.45 5.21
C ARG A 70 12.23 13.36 4.84
N ILE A 71 12.05 13.10 3.55
CA ILE A 71 11.06 12.18 2.99
C ILE A 71 11.73 11.30 1.94
N THR A 72 11.40 10.03 1.93
CA THR A 72 11.71 9.11 0.83
C THR A 72 10.45 8.85 0.03
N VAL A 73 10.54 8.86 -1.30
CA VAL A 73 9.53 8.29 -2.17
C VAL A 73 10.12 7.10 -2.93
N ILE A 74 9.39 6.00 -2.94
CA ILE A 74 9.81 4.75 -3.61
C ILE A 74 8.66 4.16 -4.41
N SER A 75 8.96 3.68 -5.63
CA SER A 75 8.02 2.85 -6.38
C SER A 75 8.11 1.40 -5.91
N THR A 76 6.96 0.76 -5.79
CA THR A 76 6.85 -0.64 -5.36
C THR A 76 6.60 -1.60 -6.51
N GLY A 77 6.26 -1.08 -7.72
CA GLY A 77 5.61 -1.92 -8.72
C GLY A 77 4.17 -2.26 -8.31
N ILE A 78 3.62 -3.32 -8.87
CA ILE A 78 2.23 -3.75 -8.70
C ILE A 78 2.17 -5.09 -7.96
N GLY A 79 1.24 -5.19 -7.00
CA GLY A 79 0.90 -6.43 -6.33
C GLY A 79 1.56 -6.65 -4.98
N THR A 80 0.95 -7.52 -4.17
CA THR A 80 1.38 -7.79 -2.79
C THR A 80 2.68 -8.57 -2.70
N ASP A 81 3.07 -9.31 -3.72
CA ASP A 81 4.37 -9.97 -3.85
C ASP A 81 5.53 -8.96 -3.89
N ASN A 82 5.38 -7.86 -4.61
CA ASN A 82 6.34 -6.75 -4.58
C ASN A 82 6.35 -6.03 -3.22
N ILE A 83 5.18 -5.87 -2.60
CA ILE A 83 5.09 -5.27 -1.26
C ILE A 83 5.84 -6.08 -0.22
N ASP A 84 5.83 -7.40 -0.32
CA ASP A 84 6.61 -8.29 0.54
C ASP A 84 8.11 -7.96 0.49
N ILE A 85 8.65 -7.83 -0.73
CA ILE A 85 10.06 -7.46 -0.94
C ILE A 85 10.35 -6.08 -0.34
N VAL A 86 9.57 -5.09 -0.73
CA VAL A 86 9.82 -3.68 -0.38
C VAL A 86 9.77 -3.46 1.13
N PHE A 87 8.76 -3.99 1.83
CA PHE A 87 8.59 -3.73 3.26
C PHE A 87 9.63 -4.45 4.10
N ASN A 88 9.95 -5.71 3.78
CA ASN A 88 11.02 -6.44 4.47
C ASN A 88 12.39 -5.81 4.24
N GLU A 89 12.70 -5.36 3.01
CA GLU A 89 13.98 -4.72 2.74
C GLU A 89 14.10 -3.31 3.33
N LEU A 90 13.03 -2.51 3.35
CA LEU A 90 13.03 -1.20 4.00
C LEU A 90 13.16 -1.31 5.53
N ASP A 91 12.49 -2.27 6.15
CA ASP A 91 12.69 -2.58 7.58
C ASP A 91 14.14 -3.00 7.86
N ALA A 92 14.69 -3.88 7.03
CA ALA A 92 16.06 -4.35 7.20
C ALA A 92 17.10 -3.20 7.17
N LEU A 93 16.90 -2.17 6.33
CA LEU A 93 17.79 -1.01 6.27
C LEU A 93 17.87 -0.25 7.59
N VAL A 94 16.82 -0.23 8.38
CA VAL A 94 16.76 0.54 9.63
C VAL A 94 16.89 -0.33 10.88
N ASN A 95 16.45 -1.60 10.85
CA ASN A 95 16.35 -2.46 12.02
C ASN A 95 17.33 -3.64 12.05
N ILE A 96 18.13 -3.84 10.98
CA ILE A 96 19.19 -4.86 10.95
C ILE A 96 20.56 -4.19 10.81
N ASP A 97 21.54 -4.63 11.59
CA ASP A 97 22.93 -4.27 11.39
C ASP A 97 23.52 -5.18 10.29
N PHE A 98 23.84 -4.60 9.14
CA PHE A 98 24.34 -5.34 7.97
C PHE A 98 25.75 -5.93 8.17
N LYS A 99 26.55 -5.38 9.09
CA LYS A 99 27.91 -5.88 9.38
C LYS A 99 27.83 -7.15 10.23
N THR A 100 27.05 -7.11 11.30
CA THR A 100 26.87 -8.25 12.21
C THR A 100 25.75 -9.18 11.78
N ARG A 101 24.89 -8.75 10.85
CA ARG A 101 23.71 -9.46 10.35
C ARG A 101 22.74 -9.82 11.47
N THR A 102 22.57 -8.93 12.43
CA THR A 102 21.71 -9.13 13.61
C THR A 102 20.68 -8.01 13.71
N ILE A 103 19.52 -8.34 14.27
CA ILE A 103 18.49 -7.34 14.59
C ILE A 103 19.07 -6.35 15.59
N LYS A 104 18.87 -5.06 15.35
CA LYS A 104 19.31 -3.98 16.24
C LYS A 104 18.53 -4.03 17.56
N LYS A 105 19.14 -3.56 18.65
CA LYS A 105 18.48 -3.48 19.96
C LYS A 105 17.41 -2.38 19.99
N GLU A 106 17.69 -1.26 19.33
CA GLU A 106 16.79 -0.13 19.21
C GLU A 106 16.01 -0.26 17.91
N HIS A 107 14.68 -0.30 18.01
CA HIS A 107 13.79 -0.35 16.88
C HIS A 107 13.53 1.06 16.32
N THR A 108 13.62 1.19 15.01
CA THR A 108 13.25 2.40 14.27
C THR A 108 11.92 2.17 13.59
N THR A 109 10.88 2.87 14.02
CA THR A 109 9.55 2.82 13.39
C THR A 109 9.55 3.67 12.11
N LEU A 110 9.13 3.08 11.00
CA LEU A 110 8.87 3.75 9.74
C LEU A 110 7.40 4.17 9.63
N THR A 111 7.16 5.24 8.87
CA THR A 111 5.82 5.72 8.53
C THR A 111 5.62 5.62 7.03
N PHE A 112 4.71 4.75 6.59
CA PHE A 112 4.41 4.52 5.19
C PHE A 112 3.11 5.22 4.77
N ILE A 113 3.18 5.98 3.68
CA ILE A 113 2.03 6.69 3.11
C ILE A 113 1.93 6.30 1.63
N ARG A 114 0.98 5.42 1.30
CA ARG A 114 0.75 5.03 -0.10
C ARG A 114 -0.05 6.11 -0.81
N ILE A 115 0.46 6.57 -1.96
CA ILE A 115 -0.28 7.40 -2.91
C ILE A 115 -0.57 6.54 -4.14
N GLY A 116 -1.79 6.01 -4.21
CA GLY A 116 -2.24 5.10 -5.23
C GLY A 116 -3.39 5.64 -6.08
N THR A 117 -3.79 4.83 -7.04
CA THR A 117 -4.99 5.00 -7.85
C THR A 117 -5.87 3.77 -7.70
N SER A 118 -7.19 3.94 -7.80
CA SER A 118 -8.11 2.81 -7.66
C SER A 118 -9.44 3.03 -8.40
N GLY A 119 -10.25 1.98 -8.49
CA GLY A 119 -11.59 2.02 -9.03
C GLY A 119 -12.64 1.86 -7.94
N ALA A 120 -13.56 2.82 -7.81
CA ALA A 120 -14.69 2.70 -6.92
C ALA A 120 -15.71 1.65 -7.40
N ILE A 121 -16.41 1.01 -6.45
CA ILE A 121 -17.52 0.08 -6.71
C ILE A 121 -18.85 0.56 -6.09
N GLN A 122 -18.85 1.72 -5.43
CA GLN A 122 -20.04 2.37 -4.89
C GLN A 122 -20.49 3.51 -5.80
N LYS A 123 -21.78 3.56 -6.13
CA LYS A 123 -22.35 4.58 -7.06
C LYS A 123 -22.15 6.02 -6.57
N ASN A 124 -22.13 6.22 -5.26
CA ASN A 124 -22.02 7.53 -4.62
C ASN A 124 -20.57 8.03 -4.45
N ILE A 125 -19.56 7.30 -4.90
CA ILE A 125 -18.16 7.74 -4.88
C ILE A 125 -17.81 8.29 -6.27
N PRO A 126 -17.67 9.62 -6.42
CA PRO A 126 -17.34 10.19 -7.72
C PRO A 126 -15.92 9.85 -8.17
N VAL A 127 -15.68 9.82 -9.48
CA VAL A 127 -14.30 9.89 -10.01
C VAL A 127 -13.69 11.25 -9.61
N ASP A 128 -12.36 11.31 -9.57
CA ASP A 128 -11.56 12.46 -9.13
C ASP A 128 -11.69 12.82 -7.64
N SER A 129 -12.35 11.96 -6.83
CA SER A 129 -12.32 12.08 -5.37
C SER A 129 -11.09 11.37 -4.77
N PHE A 130 -10.78 11.72 -3.51
CA PHE A 130 -9.73 11.09 -2.73
C PHE A 130 -10.34 10.16 -1.69
N LEU A 131 -9.74 8.99 -1.52
CA LEU A 131 -10.20 7.99 -0.57
C LEU A 131 -9.07 7.52 0.34
N ILE A 132 -9.36 7.42 1.63
CA ILE A 132 -8.51 6.76 2.63
C ILE A 132 -9.05 5.36 2.90
N SER A 133 -8.18 4.37 2.83
CA SER A 133 -8.49 3.01 3.21
C SER A 133 -8.40 2.86 4.73
N GLU A 134 -9.52 2.83 5.45
CA GLU A 134 -9.52 2.56 6.90
C GLU A 134 -9.22 1.10 7.20
N LYS A 135 -9.74 0.21 6.34
CA LYS A 135 -9.47 -1.22 6.35
C LYS A 135 -9.04 -1.66 4.95
N ALA A 136 -8.19 -2.66 4.90
CA ALA A 136 -7.83 -3.36 3.67
C ALA A 136 -8.24 -4.83 3.76
N ILE A 137 -8.85 -5.32 2.69
CA ILE A 137 -9.31 -6.69 2.55
C ILE A 137 -8.40 -7.36 1.52
N GLY A 138 -7.58 -8.31 1.92
CA GLY A 138 -6.70 -9.05 1.04
C GLY A 138 -7.41 -10.26 0.42
N PHE A 139 -7.43 -10.32 -0.92
CA PHE A 139 -7.83 -11.50 -1.69
C PHE A 139 -6.61 -12.27 -2.20
N ASP A 140 -5.43 -11.81 -1.83
CA ASP A 140 -4.15 -12.49 -1.97
C ASP A 140 -3.95 -13.50 -0.82
N ASN A 141 -2.78 -14.11 -0.76
CA ASN A 141 -2.47 -15.10 0.28
C ASN A 141 -1.26 -14.69 1.13
N LEU A 142 -0.74 -13.48 0.97
CA LEU A 142 0.55 -13.06 1.52
C LEU A 142 0.62 -13.25 3.04
N LEU A 143 -0.33 -12.69 3.78
CA LEU A 143 -0.28 -12.74 5.25
C LEU A 143 -0.52 -14.14 5.85
N ARG A 144 -0.93 -15.11 5.05
CA ARG A 144 -1.06 -16.51 5.51
C ARG A 144 0.30 -17.20 5.65
N PHE A 145 1.38 -16.62 5.14
CA PHE A 145 2.75 -17.10 5.30
C PHE A 145 3.48 -16.50 6.50
N TYR A 146 2.84 -15.57 7.22
CA TYR A 146 3.38 -14.93 8.42
C TYR A 146 2.59 -15.32 9.67
N ASP A 147 3.24 -15.30 10.83
CA ASP A 147 2.54 -15.38 12.11
C ASP A 147 1.84 -14.05 12.39
N THR A 148 0.56 -14.00 12.16
CA THR A 148 -0.24 -12.78 12.28
C THR A 148 -0.83 -12.58 13.68
N GLY A 149 -0.74 -13.57 14.59
CA GLY A 149 -1.34 -13.49 15.91
C GLY A 149 -2.82 -13.06 15.82
N SER A 150 -3.17 -11.97 16.51
CA SER A 150 -4.52 -11.38 16.52
C SER A 150 -4.70 -10.19 15.56
N LEU A 151 -3.82 -10.02 14.58
CA LEU A 151 -3.86 -8.88 13.66
C LEU A 151 -5.12 -8.88 12.78
N LEU A 152 -5.57 -10.05 12.36
CA LEU A 152 -6.62 -10.19 11.35
C LEU A 152 -8.02 -10.09 11.96
N ASP A 153 -8.94 -9.40 11.27
CA ASP A 153 -10.35 -9.30 11.62
C ASP A 153 -11.12 -10.50 11.04
N ASP A 154 -11.10 -11.63 11.75
CA ASP A 154 -11.75 -12.87 11.31
C ASP A 154 -13.26 -12.74 11.21
N GLY A 155 -13.90 -11.95 12.09
CA GLY A 155 -15.34 -11.71 12.05
C GLY A 155 -15.79 -11.03 10.75
N PHE A 156 -15.04 -10.01 10.31
CA PHE A 156 -15.28 -9.36 9.03
C PHE A 156 -15.04 -10.34 7.85
N SER A 157 -13.95 -11.11 7.92
CA SER A 157 -13.61 -12.09 6.89
C SER A 157 -14.69 -13.15 6.72
N ASP A 158 -15.22 -13.69 7.81
CA ASP A 158 -16.27 -14.73 7.79
C ASP A 158 -17.60 -14.18 7.27
N ALA A 159 -17.99 -12.99 7.69
CA ALA A 159 -19.16 -12.30 7.16
C ALA A 159 -19.05 -12.07 5.66
N LEU A 160 -17.88 -11.61 5.17
CA LEU A 160 -17.61 -11.38 3.75
C LEU A 160 -17.69 -12.69 2.94
N LYS A 161 -17.06 -13.76 3.43
CA LYS A 161 -17.12 -15.08 2.77
C LYS A 161 -18.54 -15.58 2.62
N THR A 162 -19.34 -15.43 3.66
CA THR A 162 -20.74 -15.84 3.67
C THR A 162 -21.56 -15.02 2.68
N HIS A 163 -21.47 -13.69 2.75
CA HIS A 163 -22.22 -12.77 1.89
C HIS A 163 -21.87 -12.96 0.40
N CYS A 164 -20.58 -13.07 0.10
CA CYS A 164 -20.10 -13.19 -1.28
C CYS A 164 -20.20 -14.62 -1.85
N ASN A 165 -20.68 -15.60 -1.06
CA ASN A 165 -20.60 -17.02 -1.43
C ASN A 165 -19.17 -17.36 -1.95
N TRP A 166 -18.17 -17.03 -1.13
CA TRP A 166 -16.76 -17.07 -1.52
C TRP A 166 -16.32 -18.47 -1.90
N SER A 167 -15.73 -18.60 -3.06
CA SER A 167 -15.28 -19.92 -3.55
C SER A 167 -14.17 -20.49 -2.65
N PRO A 168 -14.29 -21.75 -2.18
CA PRO A 168 -13.23 -22.39 -1.41
C PRO A 168 -11.95 -22.65 -2.21
N LEU A 169 -11.97 -22.46 -3.52
CA LEU A 169 -10.81 -22.57 -4.40
C LEU A 169 -9.99 -21.25 -4.43
N ASN A 170 -10.55 -20.15 -3.94
CA ASN A 170 -9.84 -18.88 -3.82
C ASN A 170 -9.17 -18.79 -2.46
N ALA A 171 -8.11 -17.96 -2.37
CA ALA A 171 -7.52 -17.63 -1.07
C ALA A 171 -8.59 -17.08 -0.12
N SER A 172 -8.57 -17.50 1.15
CA SER A 172 -9.50 -16.98 2.14
C SER A 172 -9.21 -15.51 2.39
N PRO A 173 -10.19 -14.61 2.26
CA PRO A 173 -9.99 -13.19 2.53
C PRO A 173 -9.41 -12.96 3.94
N TYR A 174 -8.61 -11.94 4.10
CA TYR A 174 -8.16 -11.45 5.39
C TYR A 174 -8.35 -9.93 5.46
N VAL A 175 -8.49 -9.39 6.68
CA VAL A 175 -8.79 -7.97 6.87
C VAL A 175 -7.82 -7.39 7.88
N VAL A 176 -7.22 -6.26 7.52
CA VAL A 176 -6.26 -5.50 8.32
C VAL A 176 -6.63 -4.03 8.38
N ASN A 177 -6.22 -3.35 9.46
CA ASN A 177 -6.56 -1.96 9.69
C ASN A 177 -5.40 -1.02 9.33
N ALA A 178 -5.73 0.20 8.93
CA ALA A 178 -4.78 1.31 8.85
C ALA A 178 -4.25 1.69 10.24
N SER A 179 -3.10 2.37 10.28
CA SER A 179 -2.59 2.98 11.51
C SER A 179 -3.57 4.02 12.07
N LYS A 180 -4.04 3.82 13.32
CA LYS A 180 -4.93 4.77 14.00
C LYS A 180 -4.31 6.16 14.11
N LYS A 181 -3.00 6.25 14.36
CA LYS A 181 -2.26 7.51 14.39
C LYS A 181 -2.41 8.25 13.07
N LEU A 182 -2.12 7.59 11.95
CA LEU A 182 -2.18 8.22 10.63
C LEU A 182 -3.62 8.57 10.21
N LEU A 183 -4.61 7.79 10.61
CA LEU A 183 -6.02 8.15 10.39
C LEU A 183 -6.42 9.47 11.08
N LEU A 184 -5.79 9.80 12.22
CA LEU A 184 -5.98 11.09 12.89
C LEU A 184 -5.22 12.21 12.17
N ASP A 185 -3.99 11.96 11.73
CA ASP A 185 -3.17 12.94 11.01
C ASP A 185 -3.79 13.33 9.66
N PHE A 186 -4.39 12.34 8.96
CA PHE A 186 -5.09 12.52 7.69
C PHE A 186 -6.61 12.75 7.84
N ASN A 187 -7.05 13.28 8.98
CA ASN A 187 -8.46 13.59 9.23
C ASN A 187 -8.87 14.91 8.55
N ASP A 188 -9.03 14.86 7.22
CA ASP A 188 -9.49 15.98 6.41
C ASP A 188 -10.77 15.58 5.68
N THR A 189 -11.72 16.51 5.59
CA THR A 189 -13.01 16.32 4.90
C THR A 189 -12.88 16.11 3.38
N LEU A 190 -11.70 16.35 2.82
CA LEU A 190 -11.39 16.05 1.42
C LEU A 190 -11.36 14.55 1.12
N PHE A 191 -11.17 13.71 2.15
CA PHE A 191 -11.07 12.27 1.97
C PHE A 191 -12.36 11.54 2.31
N ILE A 192 -12.82 10.74 1.37
CA ILE A 192 -13.82 9.69 1.63
C ILE A 192 -13.13 8.57 2.38
N ARG A 193 -13.76 8.04 3.43
CA ARG A 193 -13.25 6.90 4.18
C ARG A 193 -13.96 5.63 3.78
N GLY A 194 -13.22 4.51 3.72
CA GLY A 194 -13.81 3.24 3.32
C GLY A 194 -12.90 2.04 3.45
N CYS A 195 -13.41 0.88 2.98
CA CYS A 195 -12.65 -0.35 2.93
C CYS A 195 -12.20 -0.63 1.51
N THR A 196 -10.92 -0.89 1.34
CA THR A 196 -10.29 -1.18 0.04
C THR A 196 -10.09 -2.67 -0.12
N ALA A 197 -10.51 -3.24 -1.23
CA ALA A 197 -10.22 -4.64 -1.57
C ALA A 197 -8.97 -4.72 -2.44
N THR A 198 -7.98 -5.46 -1.94
CA THR A 198 -6.70 -5.73 -2.60
C THR A 198 -6.77 -7.03 -3.38
N ASN A 199 -6.63 -6.94 -4.69
CA ASN A 199 -6.81 -8.05 -5.61
C ASN A 199 -5.48 -8.57 -6.15
N VAL A 200 -5.42 -9.88 -6.46
CA VAL A 200 -4.25 -10.56 -7.05
C VAL A 200 -4.06 -10.29 -8.55
N GLY A 201 -4.91 -9.46 -9.15
CA GLY A 201 -4.81 -9.12 -10.56
C GLY A 201 -5.79 -8.03 -10.94
N PHE A 202 -5.56 -7.39 -12.08
CA PHE A 202 -6.32 -6.24 -12.55
C PHE A 202 -7.57 -6.62 -13.36
N TYR A 203 -7.49 -7.70 -14.15
CA TYR A 203 -8.59 -8.09 -15.05
C TYR A 203 -9.58 -9.05 -14.39
N GLY A 204 -9.40 -10.35 -14.52
CA GLY A 204 -10.30 -11.37 -13.99
C GLY A 204 -10.59 -11.24 -12.50
N PRO A 205 -9.58 -11.07 -11.62
CA PRO A 205 -9.80 -10.90 -10.18
C PRO A 205 -10.64 -9.67 -9.80
N GLN A 206 -10.65 -8.64 -10.65
CA GLN A 206 -11.50 -7.46 -10.47
C GLN A 206 -12.71 -7.46 -11.41
N SER A 207 -13.14 -8.60 -11.90
CA SER A 207 -14.29 -8.79 -12.79
C SER A 207 -14.21 -7.92 -14.07
N ARG A 208 -13.01 -7.75 -14.64
CA ARG A 208 -12.83 -7.14 -15.96
C ARG A 208 -12.72 -8.22 -17.02
N VAL A 209 -13.55 -8.11 -18.04
CA VAL A 209 -13.60 -9.05 -19.17
C VAL A 209 -13.02 -8.37 -20.41
N LEU A 210 -11.99 -8.98 -20.98
CA LEU A 210 -11.55 -8.67 -22.34
C LEU A 210 -11.89 -9.88 -23.24
N ARG A 211 -10.91 -10.70 -23.55
CA ARG A 211 -11.09 -11.92 -24.38
C ARG A 211 -11.38 -13.16 -23.53
N LEU A 212 -10.80 -13.23 -22.32
CA LEU A 212 -10.99 -14.39 -21.43
C LEU A 212 -12.29 -14.24 -20.65
N LYS A 213 -13.07 -15.31 -20.58
CA LYS A 213 -14.23 -15.38 -19.70
C LYS A 213 -13.76 -15.43 -18.25
N ILE A 214 -14.45 -14.70 -17.38
CA ILE A 214 -14.27 -14.78 -15.94
C ILE A 214 -15.18 -15.85 -15.34
N LYS A 215 -14.77 -16.41 -14.20
CA LYS A 215 -15.51 -17.47 -13.54
C LYS A 215 -16.74 -16.96 -12.78
N ASP A 216 -16.66 -15.75 -12.25
CA ASP A 216 -17.67 -15.14 -11.41
C ASP A 216 -17.97 -13.71 -11.87
N GLU A 217 -19.02 -13.56 -12.65
CA GLU A 217 -19.42 -12.29 -13.26
C GLU A 217 -20.04 -11.34 -12.24
N ASN A 218 -20.60 -11.85 -11.13
CA ASN A 218 -21.34 -11.08 -10.15
C ASN A 218 -20.52 -10.77 -8.88
N LEU A 219 -19.23 -11.08 -8.84
CA LEU A 219 -18.39 -10.85 -7.64
C LEU A 219 -18.40 -9.38 -7.23
N ASN A 220 -18.22 -8.44 -8.17
CA ASN A 220 -18.19 -7.02 -7.85
C ASN A 220 -19.54 -6.51 -7.31
N GLU A 221 -20.66 -7.04 -7.77
CA GLU A 221 -21.99 -6.68 -7.25
C GLU A 221 -22.15 -7.14 -5.81
N ARG A 222 -21.71 -8.37 -5.50
CA ARG A 222 -21.72 -8.88 -4.13
C ARG A 222 -20.75 -8.13 -3.23
N LEU A 223 -19.55 -7.77 -3.70
CA LEU A 223 -18.63 -6.92 -2.95
C LEU A 223 -19.23 -5.53 -2.68
N ALA A 224 -19.89 -4.94 -3.68
CA ALA A 224 -20.51 -3.62 -3.55
C ALA A 224 -21.72 -3.62 -2.60
N SER A 225 -22.46 -4.73 -2.51
CA SER A 225 -23.62 -4.88 -1.61
C SER A 225 -23.25 -5.33 -0.19
N PHE A 226 -21.96 -5.71 0.03
CA PHE A 226 -21.50 -6.15 1.34
C PHE A 226 -21.44 -4.98 2.33
N GLU A 227 -21.95 -5.24 3.53
CA GLU A 227 -21.87 -4.34 4.67
C GLU A 227 -21.62 -5.14 5.93
N TYR A 228 -20.66 -4.71 6.74
CA TYR A 228 -20.35 -5.30 8.03
C TYR A 228 -20.16 -4.20 9.06
N GLN A 229 -21.02 -4.16 10.07
CA GLN A 229 -21.14 -3.00 10.95
C GLN A 229 -21.41 -1.73 10.09
N ASP A 230 -20.58 -0.69 10.20
CA ASP A 230 -20.69 0.54 9.41
C ASP A 230 -19.76 0.57 8.18
N TYR A 231 -19.12 -0.58 7.85
CA TYR A 231 -18.12 -0.64 6.78
C TYR A 231 -18.69 -1.23 5.49
N LYS A 232 -18.43 -0.54 4.38
CA LYS A 232 -18.68 -0.99 3.01
C LYS A 232 -17.39 -1.07 2.22
N ILE A 233 -17.30 -2.03 1.30
CA ILE A 233 -16.18 -2.08 0.35
C ILE A 233 -16.38 -0.96 -0.65
N THR A 234 -15.40 -0.05 -0.72
CA THR A 234 -15.52 1.20 -1.48
C THR A 234 -14.81 1.15 -2.82
N ASN A 235 -13.65 0.50 -2.89
CA ASN A 235 -12.78 0.52 -4.06
C ASN A 235 -11.89 -0.73 -4.16
N LEU A 236 -11.33 -0.93 -5.34
CA LEU A 236 -10.47 -2.06 -5.70
C LEU A 236 -9.10 -1.56 -6.14
N GLU A 237 -8.03 -2.16 -5.60
CA GLU A 237 -6.63 -1.97 -5.99
C GLU A 237 -5.82 -3.25 -5.76
N MET A 238 -4.48 -3.21 -5.61
CA MET A 238 -3.66 -4.42 -5.63
C MET A 238 -2.57 -4.51 -4.54
N GLU A 239 -2.46 -3.57 -3.57
CA GLU A 239 -1.31 -3.51 -2.63
C GLU A 239 -1.68 -3.27 -1.16
N THR A 240 -2.75 -2.57 -0.85
CA THR A 240 -3.02 -1.99 0.48
C THR A 240 -3.07 -3.02 1.62
N SER A 241 -3.60 -4.23 1.37
CA SER A 241 -3.66 -5.28 2.39
C SER A 241 -2.26 -5.75 2.83
N GLY A 242 -1.36 -5.97 1.88
CA GLY A 242 0.03 -6.31 2.15
C GLY A 242 0.76 -5.19 2.89
N ILE A 243 0.55 -3.94 2.46
CA ILE A 243 1.13 -2.75 3.11
C ILE A 243 0.73 -2.68 4.59
N TYR A 244 -0.57 -2.78 4.89
CA TYR A 244 -1.06 -2.66 6.27
C TYR A 244 -0.63 -3.83 7.14
N GLY A 245 -0.69 -5.04 6.58
CA GLY A 245 -0.30 -6.24 7.29
C GLY A 245 1.18 -6.25 7.65
N LEU A 246 2.06 -6.06 6.66
CA LEU A 246 3.50 -6.08 6.89
C LEU A 246 3.95 -4.90 7.74
N ALA A 247 3.43 -3.68 7.50
CA ALA A 247 3.76 -2.54 8.35
C ALA A 247 3.45 -2.83 9.82
N THR A 248 2.27 -3.40 10.11
CA THR A 248 1.88 -3.72 11.49
C THR A 248 2.73 -4.82 12.10
N LEU A 249 3.03 -5.89 11.34
CA LEU A 249 3.88 -7.01 11.82
C LEU A 249 5.32 -6.59 12.07
N LEU A 250 5.80 -5.55 11.39
CA LEU A 250 7.14 -4.97 11.54
C LEU A 250 7.17 -3.74 12.50
N ASP A 251 6.10 -3.49 13.26
CA ASP A 251 5.95 -2.36 14.20
C ASP A 251 6.11 -0.97 13.53
N HIS A 252 5.57 -0.85 12.32
CA HIS A 252 5.53 0.39 11.53
C HIS A 252 4.11 0.96 11.42
N HIS A 253 4.00 2.20 10.95
CA HIS A 253 2.72 2.84 10.65
C HIS A 253 2.47 2.87 9.14
N ALA A 254 1.22 2.61 8.72
CA ALA A 254 0.84 2.71 7.31
C ALA A 254 -0.55 3.30 7.10
N ILE A 255 -0.68 4.09 6.02
CA ILE A 255 -1.95 4.59 5.49
C ILE A 255 -1.92 4.55 3.96
N SER A 256 -3.06 4.24 3.34
CA SER A 256 -3.22 4.21 1.88
C SER A 256 -4.23 5.25 1.45
N LEU A 257 -3.78 6.14 0.56
CA LEU A 257 -4.54 7.20 -0.06
C LEU A 257 -4.73 6.86 -1.54
N ASN A 258 -5.94 6.99 -2.04
CA ASN A 258 -6.30 6.62 -3.40
C ASN A 258 -6.94 7.77 -4.15
N ALA A 259 -6.45 8.10 -5.34
CA ALA A 259 -7.18 8.86 -6.34
C ALA A 259 -8.18 7.91 -7.02
N ILE A 260 -9.45 8.22 -6.98
CA ILE A 260 -10.49 7.44 -7.64
C ILE A 260 -10.53 7.83 -9.12
N LEU A 261 -9.93 6.98 -9.97
CA LEU A 261 -9.86 7.26 -11.41
C LEU A 261 -10.97 6.61 -12.23
N ALA A 262 -11.61 5.59 -11.67
CA ALA A 262 -12.73 4.90 -12.31
C ALA A 262 -13.84 4.64 -11.30
N ASN A 263 -15.08 4.59 -11.76
CA ASN A 263 -16.17 4.05 -10.97
C ASN A 263 -16.82 2.89 -11.76
N ARG A 264 -16.72 1.68 -11.21
CA ARG A 264 -17.19 0.46 -11.85
C ARG A 264 -18.71 0.32 -11.81
N ALA A 265 -19.36 0.94 -10.81
CA ALA A 265 -20.82 0.91 -10.67
C ALA A 265 -21.53 1.89 -11.61
N THR A 266 -20.88 2.99 -11.99
CA THR A 266 -21.39 3.99 -12.95
C THR A 266 -20.75 3.89 -14.33
N GLN A 267 -19.74 3.00 -14.50
CA GLN A 267 -19.00 2.79 -15.74
C GLN A 267 -18.30 4.07 -16.25
N THR A 268 -17.85 4.93 -15.33
CA THR A 268 -17.17 6.18 -15.64
C THR A 268 -15.66 6.07 -15.40
N PHE A 269 -14.91 6.88 -16.11
CA PHE A 269 -13.47 7.08 -15.94
C PHE A 269 -13.16 8.57 -15.91
N SER A 270 -12.11 8.96 -15.16
CA SER A 270 -11.67 10.35 -15.06
C SER A 270 -11.23 10.93 -16.40
N ASP A 271 -11.66 12.14 -16.70
CA ASP A 271 -11.19 12.90 -17.87
C ASP A 271 -9.84 13.58 -17.61
N SER A 272 -9.40 13.63 -16.33
CA SER A 272 -8.17 14.31 -15.92
C SER A 272 -7.36 13.53 -14.88
N PRO A 273 -7.03 12.25 -15.11
CA PRO A 273 -6.42 11.37 -14.10
C PRO A 273 -5.10 11.92 -13.55
N ASN A 274 -4.26 12.50 -14.39
CA ASN A 274 -2.97 13.07 -13.97
C ASN A 274 -3.13 14.28 -13.05
N GLN A 275 -4.15 15.12 -13.29
CA GLN A 275 -4.42 16.27 -12.42
C GLN A 275 -4.92 15.82 -11.05
N THR A 276 -5.77 14.80 -11.00
CA THR A 276 -6.27 14.21 -9.76
C THR A 276 -5.15 13.63 -8.92
N VAL A 277 -4.24 12.86 -9.54
CA VAL A 277 -3.06 12.32 -8.87
C VAL A 277 -2.14 13.45 -8.38
N ALA A 278 -1.88 14.48 -9.19
CA ALA A 278 -1.05 15.62 -8.80
C ALA A 278 -1.64 16.38 -7.58
N LYS A 279 -2.95 16.56 -7.53
CA LYS A 279 -3.64 17.16 -6.37
C LYS A 279 -3.51 16.28 -5.13
N LEU A 280 -3.66 14.96 -5.26
CA LEU A 280 -3.47 14.03 -4.14
C LEU A 280 -2.03 14.08 -3.61
N ILE A 281 -1.02 14.13 -4.49
CA ILE A 281 0.39 14.26 -4.12
C ILE A 281 0.61 15.54 -3.30
N THR A 282 0.19 16.70 -3.80
CA THR A 282 0.40 17.98 -3.12
C THR A 282 -0.34 18.06 -1.79
N THR A 283 -1.57 17.55 -1.72
CA THR A 283 -2.35 17.44 -0.49
C THR A 283 -1.62 16.58 0.55
N THR A 284 -1.14 15.40 0.13
CA THR A 284 -0.40 14.47 0.99
C THR A 284 0.88 15.09 1.53
N LEU A 285 1.69 15.71 0.67
CA LEU A 285 2.94 16.38 1.08
C LEU A 285 2.70 17.50 2.09
N ASN A 286 1.64 18.30 1.92
CA ASN A 286 1.26 19.34 2.86
C ASN A 286 0.84 18.77 4.23
N ILE A 287 0.11 17.66 4.25
CA ILE A 287 -0.27 16.99 5.51
C ILE A 287 0.98 16.45 6.21
N ILE A 288 1.88 15.79 5.47
CA ILE A 288 3.15 15.30 6.02
C ILE A 288 3.96 16.45 6.65
N ALA A 289 4.11 17.55 5.94
CA ALA A 289 4.87 18.69 6.44
C ALA A 289 4.32 19.28 7.74
N ASN A 290 3.00 19.23 7.95
CA ASN A 290 2.34 19.88 9.08
C ASN A 290 2.05 18.95 10.26
N LYS A 291 1.88 17.62 10.03
CA LYS A 291 1.33 16.71 11.06
C LYS A 291 2.15 15.42 11.26
N VAL A 292 2.87 14.94 10.28
CA VAL A 292 3.66 13.70 10.32
C VAL A 292 5.18 13.99 10.53
#